data_9285a8e35d2c406313a265bb84bf474a
#
_entry.id   9285a8e35d2c406313a265bb84bf474a
#
_cell.length_a   1.000
_cell.length_b   1.000
_cell.length_c   1.000
_cell.angle_alpha   90.00
_cell.angle_beta   90.00
_cell.angle_gamma   90.00
#
_symmetry.space_group_name_H-M   'P 1'
#
loop_
_entity.id
_entity.type
_entity.pdbx_description
1 polymer ?
#
loop_
_entity_poly.entity_id
_entity_poly.type
_entity_poly.pdbx_seq_one_letter_code
_entity_poly.pdbx_strand_id
1 'polypeptide(L)'
;IAAVGELAARVVGLDIAGIDLVAEDIALPIDRQQAAIVEVNAGPGLLMHLKPAFGAPQPVGEAVVESLFPAGASGRIPVVGVAGTGGMTAVARLIAHIVHLSGKHVGLACADGLYFGQRLAAREDCANWRAQQRVLLNRAVEAAVFEXXXXLRSLRCRRRHPHRA
;
A
#
# COMPACT_ATOMS: atom_id res chain seq x y z
N ILE A 1 30.72 -1.45 -3.92
CA ILE A 1 29.58 -1.66 -4.85
C ILE A 1 28.26 -1.27 -4.21
N ALA A 2 27.94 -1.71 -2.98
CA ALA A 2 26.65 -1.42 -2.32
C ALA A 2 26.29 0.08 -2.31
N ALA A 3 27.24 0.94 -1.92
CA ALA A 3 27.02 2.39 -1.88
C ALA A 3 26.64 3.00 -3.24
N VAL A 4 27.18 2.43 -4.32
CA VAL A 4 26.87 2.88 -5.68
C VAL A 4 25.45 2.45 -6.08
N GLY A 5 25.04 1.24 -5.68
CA GLY A 5 23.67 0.78 -5.87
C GLY A 5 22.65 1.65 -5.11
N GLU A 6 22.95 1.95 -3.85
CA GLU A 6 22.10 2.85 -3.04
C GLU A 6 21.99 4.24 -3.67
N LEU A 7 23.10 4.77 -4.18
CA LEU A 7 23.12 6.07 -4.86
C LEU A 7 22.24 6.02 -6.12
N ALA A 8 22.36 4.95 -6.91
CA ALA A 8 21.58 4.79 -8.13
C ALA A 8 20.07 4.76 -7.84
N ALA A 9 19.65 3.98 -6.83
CA ALA A 9 18.23 3.94 -6.40
C ALA A 9 17.76 5.33 -5.98
N ARG A 10 18.57 6.03 -5.21
CA ARG A 10 18.27 7.38 -4.70
C ARG A 10 18.15 8.40 -5.82
N VAL A 11 19.05 8.35 -6.81
CA VAL A 11 19.04 9.26 -7.98
C VAL A 11 17.76 9.06 -8.81
N VAL A 12 17.34 7.80 -8.96
CA VAL A 12 16.10 7.47 -9.68
C VAL A 12 14.85 7.78 -8.83
N GLY A 13 15.01 7.88 -7.51
CA GLY A 13 13.90 8.19 -6.60
C GLY A 13 13.12 6.96 -6.14
N LEU A 14 13.80 5.83 -6.01
CA LEU A 14 13.16 4.57 -5.59
C LEU A 14 13.57 4.21 -4.15
N ASP A 15 12.58 3.88 -3.33
CA ASP A 15 12.81 3.38 -1.96
C ASP A 15 13.28 1.92 -1.98
N ILE A 16 12.79 1.15 -2.95
CA ILE A 16 13.13 -0.26 -3.15
C ILE A 16 13.43 -0.42 -4.63
N ALA A 17 14.60 -0.96 -4.95
CA ALA A 17 15.02 -1.13 -6.33
C ALA A 17 15.84 -2.41 -6.51
N GLY A 18 15.73 -3.02 -7.67
CA GLY A 18 16.66 -4.03 -8.13
C GLY A 18 17.75 -3.35 -8.96
N ILE A 19 19.01 -3.64 -8.66
CA ILE A 19 20.14 -3.07 -9.41
C ILE A 19 20.84 -4.20 -10.14
N ASP A 20 20.82 -4.13 -11.45
CA ASP A 20 21.58 -5.06 -12.29
C ASP A 20 22.95 -4.46 -12.57
N LEU A 21 23.97 -5.18 -12.19
CA LEU A 21 25.37 -4.71 -12.19
C LEU A 21 26.27 -5.74 -12.86
N VAL A 22 27.20 -5.26 -13.66
CA VAL A 22 28.30 -6.07 -14.23
C VAL A 22 29.58 -5.60 -13.56
N ALA A 23 30.36 -6.55 -13.04
CA ALA A 23 31.64 -6.27 -12.37
C ALA A 23 32.55 -7.48 -12.49
N GLU A 24 33.84 -7.25 -12.47
CA GLU A 24 34.84 -8.33 -12.44
C GLU A 24 34.83 -9.02 -11.09
N ASP A 25 34.74 -8.25 -10.01
CA ASP A 25 34.71 -8.75 -8.63
C ASP A 25 33.76 -7.87 -7.78
N ILE A 26 32.71 -8.47 -7.23
CA ILE A 26 31.71 -7.78 -6.41
C ILE A 26 32.32 -7.22 -5.11
N ALA A 27 33.44 -7.76 -4.65
CA ALA A 27 34.12 -7.31 -3.43
C ALA A 27 34.93 -6.04 -3.62
N LEU A 28 35.30 -5.72 -4.85
CA LEU A 28 36.13 -4.54 -5.17
C LEU A 28 35.26 -3.29 -5.40
N PRO A 29 35.76 -2.11 -5.04
CA PRO A 29 35.11 -0.85 -5.42
C PRO A 29 34.96 -0.70 -6.94
N ILE A 30 33.86 -0.06 -7.35
CA ILE A 30 33.51 0.10 -8.78
C ILE A 30 34.55 0.92 -9.54
N ASP A 31 35.23 1.86 -8.85
CA ASP A 31 36.26 2.72 -9.43
C ASP A 31 37.63 2.04 -9.59
N ARG A 32 37.76 0.82 -9.08
CA ARG A 32 39.02 0.07 -9.14
C ARG A 32 38.95 -1.13 -10.08
N GLN A 33 37.90 -1.21 -10.88
CA GLN A 33 37.69 -2.32 -11.82
C GLN A 33 36.80 -1.85 -12.96
N GLN A 34 36.65 -2.70 -13.98
CA GLN A 34 35.65 -2.43 -15.02
C GLN A 34 34.27 -2.91 -14.50
N ALA A 35 33.47 -1.96 -14.10
CA ALA A 35 32.15 -2.26 -13.56
C ALA A 35 31.14 -1.18 -13.94
N ALA A 36 29.90 -1.57 -14.12
CA ALA A 36 28.82 -0.65 -14.50
C ALA A 36 27.45 -1.15 -14.00
N ILE A 37 26.60 -0.20 -13.67
CA ILE A 37 25.18 -0.48 -13.46
C ILE A 37 24.53 -0.54 -14.85
N VAL A 38 23.85 -1.63 -15.12
CA VAL A 38 23.18 -1.88 -16.40
C VAL A 38 21.73 -1.40 -16.33
N GLU A 39 21.05 -1.66 -15.19
CA GLU A 39 19.64 -1.36 -15.05
C GLU A 39 19.26 -1.11 -13.59
N VAL A 40 18.26 -0.23 -13.40
CA VAL A 40 17.64 0.04 -12.08
C VAL A 40 16.15 -0.26 -12.22
N ASN A 41 15.68 -1.29 -11.54
CA ASN A 41 14.32 -1.82 -11.65
C ASN A 41 13.44 -1.37 -10.48
N ALA A 42 12.31 -0.74 -10.77
CA ALA A 42 11.34 -0.28 -9.76
C ALA A 42 10.51 -1.42 -9.13
N GLY A 43 10.47 -2.58 -9.79
CA GLY A 43 9.73 -3.73 -9.28
C GLY A 43 10.57 -5.00 -9.36
N PRO A 44 11.61 -5.12 -8.52
CA PRO A 44 12.53 -6.25 -8.62
C PRO A 44 11.88 -7.58 -8.31
N GLY A 45 12.26 -8.61 -9.05
CA GLY A 45 11.89 -9.98 -8.74
C GLY A 45 12.68 -10.47 -7.52
N LEU A 46 12.00 -11.01 -6.53
CA LEU A 46 12.65 -11.46 -5.30
C LEU A 46 13.03 -12.95 -5.34
N LEU A 47 12.47 -13.70 -6.28
CA LEU A 47 12.59 -15.16 -6.29
C LEU A 47 14.04 -15.64 -6.39
N MET A 48 14.86 -14.99 -7.21
CA MET A 48 16.25 -15.35 -7.38
C MET A 48 17.08 -15.21 -6.10
N HIS A 49 16.68 -14.31 -5.20
CA HIS A 49 17.33 -14.13 -3.90
C HIS A 49 16.81 -15.14 -2.86
N LEU A 50 15.50 -15.44 -2.91
CA LEU A 50 14.86 -16.35 -1.97
C LEU A 50 15.14 -17.83 -2.29
N LYS A 51 15.31 -18.12 -3.58
CA LYS A 51 15.60 -19.49 -4.09
C LYS A 51 16.69 -19.42 -5.15
N PRO A 52 17.93 -19.12 -4.77
CA PRO A 52 19.03 -19.06 -5.75
C PRO A 52 19.36 -20.44 -6.27
N ALA A 53 19.87 -20.52 -7.51
CA ALA A 53 20.34 -21.77 -8.09
C ALA A 53 21.57 -22.30 -7.37
N PHE A 54 22.40 -21.39 -6.83
CA PHE A 54 23.60 -21.69 -6.05
C PHE A 54 23.69 -20.71 -4.88
N GLY A 55 24.24 -21.17 -3.77
CA GLY A 55 24.43 -20.34 -2.58
C GLY A 55 23.23 -20.36 -1.63
N ALA A 56 23.33 -19.63 -0.54
CA ALA A 56 22.30 -19.57 0.49
C ALA A 56 21.21 -18.56 0.13
N PRO A 57 19.94 -18.86 0.43
CA PRO A 57 18.86 -17.89 0.29
C PRO A 57 19.13 -16.61 1.09
N GLN A 58 18.73 -15.47 0.55
CA GLN A 58 18.86 -14.17 1.21
C GLN A 58 17.47 -13.65 1.59
N PRO A 59 17.27 -13.19 2.83
CA PRO A 59 15.93 -12.76 3.30
C PRO A 59 15.58 -11.34 2.83
N VAL A 60 15.65 -11.09 1.53
CA VAL A 60 15.40 -9.75 0.95
C VAL A 60 13.98 -9.25 1.24
N GLY A 61 13.00 -10.17 1.30
CA GLY A 61 11.63 -9.80 1.64
C GLY A 61 11.50 -9.27 3.06
N GLU A 62 12.24 -9.86 3.99
CA GLU A 62 12.28 -9.41 5.39
C GLU A 62 12.88 -8.00 5.47
N ALA A 63 14.02 -7.77 4.81
CA ALA A 63 14.67 -6.46 4.77
C ALA A 63 13.74 -5.39 4.19
N VAL A 64 12.98 -5.72 3.14
CA VAL A 64 11.98 -4.81 2.55
C VAL A 64 10.88 -4.47 3.56
N VAL A 65 10.35 -5.48 4.26
CA VAL A 65 9.29 -5.27 5.26
C VAL A 65 9.81 -4.42 6.43
N GLU A 66 11.02 -4.69 6.91
CA GLU A 66 11.64 -3.92 8.00
C GLU A 66 11.90 -2.47 7.60
N SER A 67 12.26 -2.23 6.34
CA SER A 67 12.41 -0.86 5.83
C SER A 67 11.09 -0.10 5.79
N LEU A 68 10.00 -0.79 5.39
CA LEU A 68 8.66 -0.18 5.31
C LEU A 68 8.02 0.00 6.69
N PHE A 69 8.28 -0.89 7.63
CA PHE A 69 7.67 -0.90 8.95
C PHE A 69 8.76 -1.01 10.02
N PRO A 70 9.36 0.12 10.42
CA PRO A 70 10.40 0.10 11.44
C PRO A 70 9.93 -0.57 12.74
N ALA A 71 10.87 -1.02 13.54
CA ALA A 71 10.58 -1.72 14.79
C ALA A 71 9.55 -0.97 15.64
N GLY A 72 8.48 -1.67 16.02
CA GLY A 72 7.38 -1.11 16.80
C GLY A 72 6.25 -0.51 15.95
N ALA A 73 6.43 -0.37 14.63
CA ALA A 73 5.34 0.10 13.76
C ALA A 73 4.31 -1.02 13.59
N SER A 74 3.04 -0.73 13.84
CA SER A 74 1.97 -1.72 13.70
C SER A 74 1.57 -1.95 12.24
N GLY A 75 1.92 -1.02 11.35
CA GLY A 75 1.48 -1.03 9.96
C GLY A 75 -0.02 -0.77 9.81
N ARG A 76 -0.67 -0.31 10.87
CA ARG A 76 -2.13 -0.12 10.88
C ARG A 76 -2.49 1.33 11.11
N ILE A 77 -3.57 1.75 10.47
CA ILE A 77 -4.18 3.07 10.71
C ILE A 77 -5.60 2.87 11.24
N PRO A 78 -6.16 3.82 12.00
CA PRO A 78 -7.57 3.78 12.38
C PRO A 78 -8.46 3.76 11.14
N VAL A 79 -9.46 2.86 11.14
CA VAL A 79 -10.43 2.75 10.05
C VAL A 79 -11.84 2.85 10.62
N VAL A 80 -12.65 3.74 10.07
CA VAL A 80 -14.06 3.90 10.44
C VAL A 80 -14.93 3.46 9.26
N GLY A 81 -15.81 2.50 9.50
CA GLY A 81 -16.82 2.08 8.52
C GLY A 81 -18.16 2.72 8.84
N VAL A 82 -18.81 3.33 7.85
CA VAL A 82 -20.13 3.94 7.98
C VAL A 82 -21.12 3.12 7.14
N ALA A 83 -22.08 2.51 7.80
CA ALA A 83 -23.11 1.70 7.15
C ALA A 83 -24.49 2.08 7.69
N GLY A 84 -25.50 2.01 6.84
CA GLY A 84 -26.85 2.38 7.25
C GLY A 84 -27.83 2.36 6.09
N THR A 85 -29.03 2.87 6.33
CA THR A 85 -30.11 2.90 5.33
C THR A 85 -30.22 4.23 4.62
N GLY A 86 -29.54 5.27 5.11
CA GLY A 86 -29.55 6.60 4.51
C GLY A 86 -28.60 7.55 5.22
N GLY A 87 -28.18 8.61 4.54
CA GLY A 87 -27.31 9.66 5.10
C GLY A 87 -25.87 9.25 5.32
N MET A 88 -25.48 8.07 4.87
CA MET A 88 -24.13 7.52 5.13
C MET A 88 -23.02 8.40 4.58
N THR A 89 -23.21 8.94 3.38
CA THR A 89 -22.23 9.82 2.75
C THR A 89 -21.99 11.08 3.59
N ALA A 90 -23.08 11.71 4.08
CA ALA A 90 -22.97 12.89 4.92
C ALA A 90 -22.26 12.57 6.24
N VAL A 91 -22.59 11.45 6.86
CA VAL A 91 -21.95 11.00 8.11
C VAL A 91 -20.47 10.68 7.87
N ALA A 92 -20.16 9.98 6.78
CA ALA A 92 -18.76 9.63 6.45
C ALA A 92 -17.94 10.90 6.23
N ARG A 93 -18.49 11.87 5.50
CA ARG A 93 -17.83 13.16 5.25
C ARG A 93 -17.62 13.95 6.54
N LEU A 94 -18.63 13.95 7.43
CA LEU A 94 -18.52 14.63 8.73
C LEU A 94 -17.43 13.99 9.60
N ILE A 95 -17.41 12.65 9.69
CA ILE A 95 -16.37 11.93 10.44
C ILE A 95 -14.99 12.25 9.87
N ALA A 96 -14.85 12.17 8.54
CA ALA A 96 -13.56 12.48 7.89
C ALA A 96 -13.12 13.92 8.19
N HIS A 97 -14.07 14.86 8.20
CA HIS A 97 -13.77 16.26 8.53
C HIS A 97 -13.30 16.41 9.99
N ILE A 98 -14.00 15.79 10.94
CA ILE A 98 -13.63 15.83 12.36
C ILE A 98 -12.24 15.23 12.57
N VAL A 99 -11.95 14.09 11.93
CA VAL A 99 -10.63 13.46 12.04
C VAL A 99 -9.55 14.36 11.39
N HIS A 100 -9.88 14.98 10.28
CA HIS A 100 -8.95 15.96 9.63
C HIS A 100 -8.64 17.13 10.57
N LEU A 101 -9.63 17.65 11.29
CA LEU A 101 -9.44 18.74 12.25
C LEU A 101 -8.49 18.35 13.41
N SER A 102 -8.32 17.05 13.68
CA SER A 102 -7.35 16.58 14.68
C SER A 102 -5.91 16.56 14.14
N GLY A 103 -5.70 17.04 12.90
CA GLY A 103 -4.39 17.14 12.27
C GLY A 103 -3.99 15.94 11.42
N LYS A 104 -4.84 14.90 11.35
CA LYS A 104 -4.52 13.68 10.60
C LYS A 104 -4.81 13.82 9.11
N HIS A 105 -3.97 13.21 8.30
CA HIS A 105 -4.22 13.10 6.86
C HIS A 105 -5.20 11.95 6.59
N VAL A 106 -6.44 12.31 6.31
CA VAL A 106 -7.56 11.36 6.20
C VAL A 106 -7.80 10.93 4.76
N GLY A 107 -7.99 9.61 4.55
CA GLY A 107 -8.54 9.10 3.31
C GLY A 107 -10.02 8.77 3.48
N LEU A 108 -10.86 9.23 2.53
CA LEU A 108 -12.30 8.98 2.56
C LEU A 108 -12.74 8.38 1.23
N ALA A 109 -13.43 7.25 1.30
CA ALA A 109 -14.07 6.64 0.12
C ALA A 109 -15.58 6.53 0.40
N CYS A 110 -16.38 7.27 -0.37
CA CYS A 110 -17.83 7.36 -0.18
C CYS A 110 -18.54 7.49 -1.55
N ALA A 111 -19.87 7.49 -1.55
CA ALA A 111 -20.64 7.57 -2.79
C ALA A 111 -20.37 8.85 -3.60
N ASP A 112 -20.01 9.96 -2.93
CA ASP A 112 -19.71 11.22 -3.61
C ASP A 112 -18.31 11.25 -4.24
N GLY A 113 -17.40 10.33 -3.83
CA GLY A 113 -16.05 10.31 -4.37
C GLY A 113 -14.99 9.75 -3.46
N LEU A 114 -13.75 9.90 -3.93
CA LEU A 114 -12.53 9.51 -3.22
C LEU A 114 -11.78 10.79 -2.85
N TYR A 115 -11.44 10.92 -1.58
CA TYR A 115 -10.77 12.12 -1.06
C TYR A 115 -9.51 11.76 -0.28
N PHE A 116 -8.48 12.59 -0.40
CA PHE A 116 -7.27 12.57 0.43
C PHE A 116 -7.13 13.94 1.10
N GLY A 117 -7.38 13.99 2.40
CA GLY A 117 -7.58 15.24 3.10
C GLY A 117 -8.78 15.98 2.51
N GLN A 118 -8.56 17.21 2.07
CA GLN A 118 -9.61 18.02 1.43
C GLN A 118 -9.64 17.87 -0.10
N ARG A 119 -8.65 17.17 -0.68
CA ARG A 119 -8.53 17.04 -2.12
C ARG A 119 -9.41 15.91 -2.66
N LEU A 120 -10.29 16.23 -3.61
CA LEU A 120 -11.08 15.24 -4.36
C LEU A 120 -10.17 14.60 -5.42
N ALA A 121 -9.96 13.29 -5.31
CA ALA A 121 -9.10 12.52 -6.22
C ALA A 121 -9.91 11.81 -7.33
N ALA A 122 -11.18 11.47 -7.06
CA ALA A 122 -12.06 10.89 -8.07
C ALA A 122 -13.51 11.27 -7.76
N ARG A 123 -14.24 11.71 -8.79
CA ARG A 123 -15.66 12.11 -8.68
C ARG A 123 -16.53 10.99 -9.29
N GLU A 124 -16.73 9.95 -8.52
CA GLU A 124 -17.53 8.78 -8.90
C GLU A 124 -17.95 8.06 -7.63
N ASP A 125 -18.82 7.07 -7.71
CA ASP A 125 -19.17 6.26 -6.54
C ASP A 125 -17.97 5.45 -6.08
N CYS A 126 -17.40 5.86 -4.95
CA CYS A 126 -16.24 5.24 -4.33
C CYS A 126 -16.59 4.43 -3.07
N ALA A 127 -17.88 4.14 -2.82
CA ALA A 127 -18.31 3.28 -1.72
C ALA A 127 -18.09 1.80 -2.07
N ASN A 128 -16.86 1.48 -2.50
CA ASN A 128 -16.51 0.15 -3.00
C ASN A 128 -15.08 -0.23 -2.59
N TRP A 129 -14.78 -1.54 -2.64
CA TRP A 129 -13.49 -2.10 -2.22
C TRP A 129 -12.29 -1.52 -2.98
N ARG A 130 -12.43 -1.29 -4.28
CA ARG A 130 -11.33 -0.77 -5.10
C ARG A 130 -10.89 0.62 -4.62
N ALA A 131 -11.84 1.49 -4.31
CA ALA A 131 -11.54 2.83 -3.81
C ALA A 131 -10.95 2.76 -2.39
N GLN A 132 -11.46 1.85 -1.54
CA GLN A 132 -10.93 1.65 -0.19
C GLN A 132 -9.48 1.18 -0.24
N GLN A 133 -9.14 0.26 -1.15
CA GLN A 133 -7.75 -0.16 -1.35
C GLN A 133 -6.84 1.02 -1.72
N ARG A 134 -7.30 1.92 -2.59
CA ARG A 134 -6.51 3.11 -2.97
C ARG A 134 -6.21 3.99 -1.75
N VAL A 135 -7.15 4.08 -0.81
CA VAL A 135 -6.93 4.80 0.45
C VAL A 135 -5.87 4.08 1.30
N LEU A 136 -6.03 2.76 1.48
CA LEU A 136 -5.14 1.99 2.36
C LEU A 136 -3.71 1.86 1.82
N LEU A 137 -3.54 1.92 0.49
CA LEU A 137 -2.22 1.85 -0.14
C LEU A 137 -1.49 3.20 -0.17
N ASN A 138 -2.15 4.28 0.23
CA ASN A 138 -1.54 5.61 0.22
C ASN A 138 -0.79 5.84 1.53
N ARG A 139 0.55 5.88 1.47
CA ARG A 139 1.43 6.05 2.63
C ARG A 139 1.17 7.32 3.44
N ALA A 140 0.61 8.35 2.81
CA ALA A 140 0.32 9.61 3.50
C ALA A 140 -0.93 9.53 4.37
N VAL A 141 -1.79 8.52 4.20
CA VAL A 141 -3.05 8.42 4.94
C VAL A 141 -2.78 7.88 6.35
N GLU A 142 -3.23 8.63 7.35
CA GLU A 142 -3.08 8.29 8.77
C GLU A 142 -4.38 7.81 9.42
N ALA A 143 -5.50 7.99 8.72
CA ALA A 143 -6.82 7.47 9.17
C ALA A 143 -7.71 7.33 7.94
N ALA A 144 -8.57 6.32 7.95
CA ALA A 144 -9.46 6.05 6.80
C ALA A 144 -10.93 6.05 7.24
N VAL A 145 -11.78 6.60 6.38
CA VAL A 145 -13.24 6.56 6.59
C VAL A 145 -13.85 5.96 5.32
N PHE A 146 -14.67 4.91 5.49
CA PHE A 146 -15.28 4.17 4.37
C PHE A 146 -16.78 4.12 4.51
N GLU A 147 -17.49 4.53 3.45
CA GLU A 147 -18.90 4.24 3.30
C GLU A 147 -19.03 2.80 2.78
N UNK A 148 -19.74 2.04 3.41
CA UNK A 148 -19.83 0.74 3.10
C UNK A 148 -21.08 0.54 2.41
N UNK A 149 -21.12 0.27 1.45
CA UNK A 149 -22.16 -0.01 0.81
C UNK A 149 -22.76 -1.07 1.49
N UNK A 150 -23.42 -1.01 1.93
CA UNK A 150 -24.07 -1.79 2.47
C UNK A 150 -24.42 -2.76 1.75
N UNK A 151 -23.91 -3.41 1.54
CA UNK A 151 -24.15 -4.18 1.15
C UNK A 151 -24.91 -4.85 1.74
N LEU A 152 -25.57 -4.55 2.60
CA LEU A 152 -26.62 -5.26 3.36
C LEU A 152 -27.70 -5.89 2.46
N ARG A 153 -27.71 -5.53 1.20
CA ARG A 153 -28.60 -6.19 0.24
C ARG A 153 -28.25 -7.68 0.01
N SER A 154 -27.00 -8.10 0.27
CA SER A 154 -26.58 -9.49 0.07
C SER A 154 -26.73 -10.38 1.31
N LEU A 155 -27.00 -9.76 2.47
CA LEU A 155 -27.20 -10.49 3.72
C LEU A 155 -28.67 -10.78 3.99
N ARG A 156 -29.51 -10.83 2.97
CA ARG A 156 -30.82 -11.48 3.14
C ARG A 156 -30.53 -12.95 3.38
N CYS A 157 -30.53 -13.30 4.65
CA CYS A 157 -30.50 -14.68 5.11
C CYS A 157 -31.54 -15.47 4.30
N ARG A 158 -31.08 -16.43 3.51
CA ARG A 158 -32.01 -17.40 2.89
C ARG A 158 -32.68 -18.10 4.04
N ARG A 159 -33.91 -17.69 4.40
CA ARG A 159 -34.76 -18.50 5.23
C ARG A 159 -35.00 -19.81 4.48
N ARG A 160 -34.35 -20.85 4.94
CA ARG A 160 -34.66 -22.21 4.47
C ARG A 160 -36.10 -22.46 4.87
N HIS A 161 -36.98 -22.59 3.90
CA HIS A 161 -38.31 -23.13 4.15
C HIS A 161 -38.11 -24.57 4.59
N PRO A 162 -38.65 -24.98 5.75
CA PRO A 162 -38.63 -26.40 6.11
C PRO A 162 -39.52 -27.13 5.09
N HIS A 163 -38.97 -28.14 4.45
CA HIS A 163 -39.76 -29.07 3.63
C HIS A 163 -40.82 -29.69 4.52
N ARG A 164 -42.07 -29.47 4.19
CA ARG A 164 -43.15 -30.26 4.74
C ARG A 164 -43.08 -31.66 4.08
N ALA A 165 -42.99 -32.68 4.91
CA ALA A 165 -43.17 -34.06 4.53
C ALA A 165 -44.66 -34.34 4.18
#